data_49d7c9f56e275d6523d47695a3264433
#
_entry.id   49d7c9f56e275d6523d47695a3264433
#
_cell.length_a   1.000
_cell.length_b   1.000
_cell.length_c   1.000
_cell.angle_alpha   90.00
_cell.angle_beta   90.00
_cell.angle_gamma   90.00
#
_symmetry.space_group_name_H-M   'P 1'
#
loop_
_entity.id
_entity.type
_entity.pdbx_description
1 polymer ?
#
loop_
_entity_poly.entity_id
_entity_poly.type
_entity_poly.pdbx_seq_one_letter_code
_entity_poly.pdbx_strand_id
1 'polypeptide(L)'
;MRNSLLALAVLVFSAGSLGAQTDGTYGGFSPYSVFGLGQMHQSGTSWNRGMGGVGIAARNHRFINILNPASMTARDSLSFMADMGLGGRISVFSEGDKRALNTTFNIDDVAISFPMWRHTAFMVGVTPVSDVGYNISYRDIDVYTQQRQFTSTGNGGTYQLFAAAAATFWNRLSIGAQFNYTFGNISKKSTIVNGDESYRTMVSGDSLQVNNLSGKFGIQYEQPISGQSVITVGATYKLSTPIIGHSVHYRELGSYDRKRTPSELKDKGLRMGDELGIGISFRRGDDFLVEFDYTRSDWSKSRMDQVSGFSNVGDVVFAPSVGQSFRLGGEFTPNRNDVRSGILHFFRRCTFRGGVYYDQSYYTVDGAHVNSVGATLGTTLPVFRWYNGLSVGLEFGSRGLSSSQVRERYFGFSVGFNIFDIWFQKHAYQ
;
A
#
# COMPACT_ATOMS: atom_id res chain seq x y z
N MET A 1 -16.07 -31.67 2.15
CA MET A 1 -15.73 -30.28 1.80
C MET A 1 -15.29 -29.40 2.98
N ARG A 2 -15.87 -29.52 4.19
CA ARG A 2 -15.47 -28.75 5.38
C ARG A 2 -14.04 -29.08 5.86
N ASN A 3 -13.59 -30.33 5.73
CA ASN A 3 -12.26 -30.77 6.17
C ASN A 3 -11.13 -30.40 5.18
N SER A 4 -11.43 -30.21 3.90
CA SER A 4 -10.44 -29.83 2.88
C SER A 4 -10.10 -28.33 2.93
N LEU A 5 -11.05 -27.48 3.31
CA LEU A 5 -10.83 -26.05 3.52
C LEU A 5 -10.04 -25.78 4.81
N LEU A 6 -10.26 -26.58 5.85
CA LEU A 6 -9.44 -26.56 7.08
C LEU A 6 -8.00 -27.01 6.81
N ALA A 7 -7.79 -28.00 5.96
CA ALA A 7 -6.46 -28.45 5.57
C ALA A 7 -5.69 -27.40 4.76
N LEU A 8 -6.37 -26.64 3.88
CA LEU A 8 -5.76 -25.54 3.13
C LEU A 8 -5.39 -24.35 4.04
N ALA A 9 -6.25 -24.02 5.00
CA ALA A 9 -5.98 -22.99 6.00
C ALA A 9 -4.80 -23.39 6.92
N VAL A 10 -4.70 -24.64 7.32
CA VAL A 10 -3.58 -25.16 8.13
C VAL A 10 -2.27 -25.18 7.35
N LEU A 11 -2.30 -25.46 6.04
CA LEU A 11 -1.11 -25.40 5.18
C LEU A 11 -0.58 -23.97 4.99
N VAL A 12 -1.44 -22.97 4.94
CA VAL A 12 -1.03 -21.54 4.89
C VAL A 12 -0.45 -21.09 6.24
N PHE A 13 -0.97 -21.58 7.36
CA PHE A 13 -0.45 -21.26 8.70
C PHE A 13 0.82 -22.05 9.08
N SER A 14 1.04 -23.24 8.56
CA SER A 14 2.23 -24.04 8.86
C SER A 14 3.49 -23.62 8.09
N ALA A 15 3.36 -22.84 7.02
CA ALA A 15 4.50 -22.23 6.34
C ALA A 15 5.19 -21.11 7.12
N GLY A 16 4.58 -20.63 8.21
CA GLY A 16 5.11 -19.56 9.07
C GLY A 16 6.19 -19.96 10.07
N SER A 17 6.59 -21.24 10.15
CA SER A 17 7.57 -21.73 11.13
C SER A 17 8.98 -21.95 10.58
N LEU A 18 9.30 -21.45 9.40
CA LEU A 18 10.69 -21.36 8.94
C LEU A 18 11.35 -20.18 9.66
N GLY A 19 12.19 -20.52 10.65
CA GLY A 19 12.81 -19.59 11.58
C GLY A 19 13.54 -18.42 10.90
N ALA A 20 12.86 -17.30 10.82
CA ALA A 20 13.49 -16.01 10.73
C ALA A 20 13.69 -15.50 12.14
N GLN A 21 14.93 -15.27 12.56
CA GLN A 21 15.25 -14.53 13.76
C GLN A 21 14.72 -13.09 13.55
N THR A 22 13.54 -12.80 14.06
CA THR A 22 12.92 -11.48 13.97
C THR A 22 13.14 -10.73 15.27
N ASP A 23 14.12 -9.86 15.30
CA ASP A 23 14.13 -8.73 16.23
C ASP A 23 13.09 -7.71 15.80
N GLY A 24 11.84 -7.94 16.16
CA GLY A 24 10.70 -7.05 15.89
C GLY A 24 9.84 -7.47 14.67
N THR A 25 8.53 -7.36 14.83
CA THR A 25 7.55 -7.54 13.74
C THR A 25 7.50 -6.25 12.94
N TYR A 26 8.03 -6.27 11.72
CA TYR A 26 7.94 -5.13 10.80
C TYR A 26 6.67 -5.23 9.95
N GLY A 27 5.93 -4.14 9.80
CA GLY A 27 4.82 -4.02 8.84
C GLY A 27 5.30 -4.08 7.39
N GLY A 28 6.51 -3.54 7.13
CA GLY A 28 7.24 -3.64 5.87
C GLY A 28 8.73 -3.79 6.14
N PHE A 29 9.48 -4.42 5.24
CA PHE A 29 10.93 -4.53 5.34
C PHE A 29 11.57 -4.39 3.96
N SER A 30 12.40 -3.35 3.81
CA SER A 30 13.20 -3.12 2.61
C SER A 30 14.38 -2.19 2.92
N PRO A 31 15.58 -2.41 2.39
CA PRO A 31 16.68 -1.46 2.51
C PRO A 31 16.32 -0.09 1.94
N TYR A 32 15.43 -0.02 0.98
CA TYR A 32 14.93 1.22 0.40
C TYR A 32 14.02 2.03 1.34
N SER A 33 13.50 1.43 2.41
CA SER A 33 12.69 2.12 3.42
C SER A 33 13.50 3.06 4.33
N VAL A 34 14.82 3.08 4.17
CA VAL A 34 15.72 4.04 4.82
C VAL A 34 15.38 5.48 4.42
N PHE A 35 14.94 5.71 3.19
CA PHE A 35 14.76 7.03 2.61
C PHE A 35 13.33 7.57 2.79
N GLY A 36 13.21 8.89 2.94
CA GLY A 36 11.95 9.59 3.03
C GLY A 36 11.04 9.06 4.15
N LEU A 37 9.76 8.88 3.83
CA LEU A 37 8.76 8.27 4.71
C LEU A 37 8.82 6.73 4.74
N GLY A 38 9.80 6.14 4.06
CA GLY A 38 9.89 4.70 3.88
C GLY A 38 9.32 4.22 2.54
N GLN A 39 9.01 2.94 2.49
CA GLN A 39 8.38 2.34 1.33
C GLN A 39 6.90 2.68 1.30
N MET A 40 6.42 3.32 0.22
CA MET A 40 5.00 3.57 0.03
C MET A 40 4.25 2.26 -0.16
N HIS A 41 3.14 2.14 0.55
CA HIS A 41 2.25 1.01 0.45
C HIS A 41 1.40 1.10 -0.83
N GLN A 42 1.15 -0.03 -1.47
CA GLN A 42 0.24 -0.07 -2.61
C GLN A 42 -1.18 0.19 -2.12
N SER A 43 -1.75 1.32 -2.53
CA SER A 43 -3.14 1.66 -2.20
C SER A 43 -4.12 0.71 -2.88
N GLY A 44 -5.32 0.57 -2.30
CA GLY A 44 -6.38 -0.27 -2.82
C GLY A 44 -6.72 -1.43 -1.90
N THR A 45 -7.95 -1.91 -2.00
CA THR A 45 -8.43 -3.11 -1.32
C THR A 45 -7.84 -4.38 -1.96
N SER A 46 -8.05 -5.52 -1.35
CA SER A 46 -7.64 -6.82 -1.94
C SER A 46 -8.21 -7.05 -3.34
N TRP A 47 -9.38 -6.45 -3.64
CA TRP A 47 -9.98 -6.45 -4.97
C TRP A 47 -9.09 -5.74 -6.00
N ASN A 48 -8.63 -4.51 -5.72
CA ASN A 48 -7.73 -3.75 -6.59
C ASN A 48 -6.37 -4.44 -6.74
N ARG A 49 -5.80 -4.95 -5.64
CA ARG A 49 -4.47 -5.59 -5.62
C ARG A 49 -4.42 -6.82 -6.51
N GLY A 50 -5.48 -7.63 -6.55
CA GLY A 50 -5.60 -8.77 -7.46
C GLY A 50 -5.55 -8.40 -8.95
N MET A 51 -5.77 -7.12 -9.29
CA MET A 51 -5.76 -6.57 -10.64
C MET A 51 -4.58 -5.61 -10.90
N GLY A 52 -3.41 -5.82 -10.30
CA GLY A 52 -2.27 -4.92 -10.46
C GLY A 52 -2.41 -3.58 -9.72
N GLY A 53 -3.46 -3.40 -8.91
CA GLY A 53 -3.74 -2.16 -8.19
C GLY A 53 -4.42 -1.08 -9.02
N VAL A 54 -5.11 -1.44 -10.10
CA VAL A 54 -5.98 -0.52 -10.86
C VAL A 54 -7.29 -0.25 -10.13
N GLY A 55 -7.93 0.89 -10.39
CA GLY A 55 -9.19 1.26 -9.76
C GLY A 55 -9.58 2.74 -9.90
N ILE A 56 -8.84 3.56 -10.65
CA ILE A 56 -9.17 4.99 -10.83
C ILE A 56 -10.45 5.16 -11.65
N ALA A 57 -10.65 4.31 -12.65
CA ALA A 57 -11.85 4.29 -13.49
C ALA A 57 -12.80 3.12 -13.18
N ALA A 58 -12.36 2.11 -12.42
CA ALA A 58 -13.18 0.95 -12.09
C ALA A 58 -14.40 1.33 -11.24
N ARG A 59 -15.57 0.82 -11.64
CA ARG A 59 -16.83 0.92 -10.92
C ARG A 59 -17.42 -0.45 -10.70
N ASN A 60 -17.55 -0.84 -9.45
CA ASN A 60 -18.12 -2.13 -9.07
C ASN A 60 -19.14 -1.94 -7.95
N HIS A 61 -20.32 -2.57 -8.05
CA HIS A 61 -21.38 -2.43 -7.08
C HIS A 61 -21.22 -3.38 -5.87
N ARG A 62 -20.23 -4.27 -5.89
CA ARG A 62 -20.01 -5.31 -4.86
C ARG A 62 -18.75 -5.13 -4.06
N PHE A 63 -17.75 -4.41 -4.59
CA PHE A 63 -16.46 -4.21 -3.93
C PHE A 63 -16.24 -2.76 -3.59
N ILE A 64 -15.64 -2.50 -2.44
CA ILE A 64 -15.18 -1.18 -2.06
C ILE A 64 -13.94 -0.84 -2.89
N ASN A 65 -13.98 0.34 -3.52
CA ASN A 65 -12.83 0.91 -4.22
C ASN A 65 -12.43 2.23 -3.53
N ILE A 66 -11.25 2.22 -2.89
CA ILE A 66 -10.71 3.39 -2.16
C ILE A 66 -9.79 4.25 -3.04
N LEU A 67 -9.47 3.80 -4.27
CA LEU A 67 -8.55 4.52 -5.16
C LEU A 67 -9.15 5.79 -5.71
N ASN A 68 -10.45 5.78 -6.02
CA ASN A 68 -11.17 6.97 -6.48
C ASN A 68 -12.44 7.17 -5.64
N PRO A 69 -12.57 8.27 -4.88
CA PRO A 69 -13.75 8.51 -4.05
C PRO A 69 -15.06 8.60 -4.85
N ALA A 70 -15.02 8.95 -6.14
CA ALA A 70 -16.21 8.97 -6.98
C ALA A 70 -16.82 7.57 -7.23
N SER A 71 -15.99 6.52 -7.17
CA SER A 71 -16.39 5.14 -7.47
C SER A 71 -17.40 4.57 -6.47
N MET A 72 -17.46 5.10 -5.25
CA MET A 72 -18.36 4.60 -4.19
C MET A 72 -19.84 4.75 -4.53
N THR A 73 -20.20 5.59 -5.50
CA THR A 73 -21.58 5.75 -5.96
C THR A 73 -22.04 4.62 -6.91
N ALA A 74 -21.15 3.71 -7.31
CA ALA A 74 -21.49 2.57 -8.18
C ALA A 74 -22.32 1.48 -7.50
N ARG A 75 -22.58 1.62 -6.21
CA ARG A 75 -23.27 0.63 -5.38
C ARG A 75 -24.77 0.53 -5.65
N ASP A 76 -25.33 -0.60 -5.27
CA ASP A 76 -26.77 -0.76 -5.22
C ASP A 76 -27.39 0.12 -4.11
N SER A 77 -28.61 0.61 -4.35
CA SER A 77 -29.37 1.34 -3.35
C SER A 77 -29.57 0.48 -2.10
N LEU A 78 -29.47 1.09 -0.92
CA LEU A 78 -29.63 0.43 0.39
C LEU A 78 -28.53 -0.59 0.77
N SER A 79 -27.44 -0.67 0.03
CA SER A 79 -26.34 -1.60 0.31
C SER A 79 -25.41 -1.07 1.39
N PHE A 80 -25.09 -1.91 2.36
CA PHE A 80 -23.96 -1.75 3.28
C PHE A 80 -22.80 -2.59 2.78
N MET A 81 -21.59 -2.03 2.81
CA MET A 81 -20.40 -2.74 2.39
C MET A 81 -19.29 -2.54 3.41
N ALA A 82 -18.56 -3.62 3.73
CA ALA A 82 -17.34 -3.56 4.52
C ALA A 82 -16.26 -4.40 3.84
N ASP A 83 -15.04 -3.96 3.93
CA ASP A 83 -13.85 -4.66 3.43
C ASP A 83 -12.77 -4.67 4.50
N MET A 84 -12.08 -5.80 4.65
CA MET A 84 -10.92 -5.95 5.49
C MET A 84 -9.87 -6.77 4.77
N GLY A 85 -8.73 -6.14 4.49
CA GLY A 85 -7.60 -6.75 3.80
C GLY A 85 -6.46 -7.08 4.76
N LEU A 86 -5.86 -8.26 4.57
CA LEU A 86 -4.64 -8.70 5.22
C LEU A 86 -3.63 -9.08 4.14
N GLY A 87 -2.38 -8.73 4.32
CA GLY A 87 -1.32 -9.04 3.36
C GLY A 87 -0.02 -9.43 4.01
N GLY A 88 0.77 -10.17 3.26
CA GLY A 88 2.13 -10.50 3.66
C GLY A 88 3.04 -10.55 2.44
N ARG A 89 4.33 -10.36 2.68
CA ARG A 89 5.35 -10.35 1.63
C ARG A 89 6.60 -11.10 2.10
N ILE A 90 7.12 -11.93 1.22
CA ILE A 90 8.42 -12.58 1.36
C ILE A 90 9.36 -11.91 0.36
N SER A 91 10.42 -11.28 0.84
CA SER A 91 11.40 -10.55 0.02
C SER A 91 12.76 -11.19 0.12
N VAL A 92 13.40 -11.40 -1.03
CA VAL A 92 14.80 -11.82 -1.16
C VAL A 92 15.60 -10.65 -1.70
N PHE A 93 16.53 -10.17 -0.90
CA PHE A 93 17.47 -9.10 -1.25
C PHE A 93 18.78 -9.71 -1.73
N SER A 94 19.35 -9.14 -2.79
CA SER A 94 20.65 -9.59 -3.32
C SER A 94 21.51 -8.40 -3.73
N GLU A 95 22.80 -8.45 -3.30
CA GLU A 95 23.84 -7.49 -3.64
C GLU A 95 25.14 -8.26 -3.84
N GLY A 96 25.59 -8.40 -5.08
CA GLY A 96 26.68 -9.30 -5.43
C GLY A 96 26.37 -10.73 -4.98
N ASP A 97 27.26 -11.32 -4.18
CA ASP A 97 27.11 -12.67 -3.63
C ASP A 97 26.30 -12.73 -2.31
N LYS A 98 25.99 -11.58 -1.73
CA LYS A 98 25.23 -11.52 -0.48
C LYS A 98 23.73 -11.64 -0.73
N ARG A 99 23.05 -12.41 0.10
CA ARG A 99 21.60 -12.59 0.05
C ARG A 99 21.02 -12.52 1.44
N ALA A 100 19.84 -11.89 1.55
CA ALA A 100 19.05 -11.85 2.76
C ALA A 100 17.58 -12.12 2.43
N LEU A 101 16.86 -12.76 3.35
CA LEU A 101 15.44 -13.06 3.23
C LEU A 101 14.71 -12.39 4.40
N ASN A 102 13.56 -11.80 4.13
CA ASN A 102 12.68 -11.27 5.15
C ASN A 102 11.22 -11.57 4.82
N THR A 103 10.40 -11.69 5.86
CA THR A 103 8.95 -11.90 5.74
C THR A 103 8.24 -10.85 6.56
N THR A 104 7.23 -10.21 5.96
CA THR A 104 6.40 -9.18 6.60
C THR A 104 4.93 -9.55 6.53
N PHE A 105 4.15 -9.05 7.49
CA PHE A 105 2.70 -9.20 7.52
C PHE A 105 2.07 -7.90 8.01
N ASN A 106 0.99 -7.46 7.34
CA ASN A 106 0.31 -6.21 7.67
C ASN A 106 -1.21 -6.32 7.44
N ILE A 107 -1.95 -5.40 8.07
CA ILE A 107 -3.34 -5.11 7.71
C ILE A 107 -3.29 -4.12 6.55
N ASP A 108 -3.87 -4.50 5.41
CA ASP A 108 -3.80 -3.72 4.19
C ASP A 108 -4.86 -2.63 4.10
N ASP A 109 -6.07 -2.92 4.57
CA ASP A 109 -7.16 -1.97 4.61
C ASP A 109 -8.27 -2.43 5.55
N VAL A 110 -8.99 -1.46 6.09
CA VAL A 110 -10.30 -1.63 6.72
C VAL A 110 -11.17 -0.49 6.23
N ALA A 111 -12.26 -0.79 5.56
CA ALA A 111 -13.15 0.21 5.01
C ALA A 111 -14.63 -0.19 5.16
N ILE A 112 -15.47 0.81 5.41
CA ILE A 112 -16.92 0.67 5.49
C ILE A 112 -17.53 1.72 4.58
N SER A 113 -18.57 1.34 3.85
CA SER A 113 -19.23 2.21 2.91
C SER A 113 -20.74 1.97 2.86
N PHE A 114 -21.52 3.03 2.85
CA PHE A 114 -22.99 2.98 2.87
C PHE A 114 -23.60 4.15 2.09
N PRO A 115 -24.86 4.02 1.58
CA PRO A 115 -25.58 5.11 0.96
C PRO A 115 -26.06 6.10 2.03
N MET A 116 -26.03 7.41 1.72
CA MET A 116 -26.66 8.44 2.58
C MET A 116 -28.02 8.85 2.05
N TRP A 117 -28.07 9.21 0.77
CA TRP A 117 -29.28 9.60 0.05
C TRP A 117 -29.25 8.97 -1.34
N ARG A 118 -30.31 9.20 -2.10
CA ARG A 118 -30.40 8.75 -3.49
C ARG A 118 -29.19 9.30 -4.29
N HIS A 119 -28.46 8.43 -4.98
CA HIS A 119 -27.26 8.76 -5.79
C HIS A 119 -26.06 9.31 -4.99
N THR A 120 -26.07 9.19 -3.68
CA THR A 120 -24.93 9.59 -2.84
C THR A 120 -24.43 8.41 -2.01
N ALA A 121 -23.16 8.48 -1.66
CA ALA A 121 -22.52 7.45 -0.85
C ALA A 121 -21.49 8.06 0.10
N PHE A 122 -21.26 7.38 1.20
CA PHE A 122 -20.27 7.72 2.21
C PHE A 122 -19.35 6.51 2.45
N MET A 123 -18.09 6.78 2.75
CA MET A 123 -17.09 5.77 3.06
C MET A 123 -16.14 6.29 4.12
N VAL A 124 -15.76 5.41 5.03
CA VAL A 124 -14.73 5.66 6.05
C VAL A 124 -13.82 4.44 6.14
N GLY A 125 -12.55 4.66 6.41
CA GLY A 125 -11.62 3.55 6.55
C GLY A 125 -10.24 3.96 7.01
N VAL A 126 -9.41 2.96 7.22
CA VAL A 126 -8.00 3.08 7.60
C VAL A 126 -7.16 2.24 6.65
N THR A 127 -6.06 2.83 6.16
CA THR A 127 -5.09 2.14 5.30
C THR A 127 -3.67 2.51 5.69
N PRO A 128 -2.69 1.61 5.55
CA PRO A 128 -1.28 1.97 5.64
C PRO A 128 -0.89 2.88 4.46
N VAL A 129 0.01 3.81 4.70
CA VAL A 129 0.55 4.74 3.68
C VAL A 129 2.00 4.41 3.39
N SER A 130 2.81 4.21 4.43
CA SER A 130 4.21 3.86 4.28
C SER A 130 4.70 2.99 5.43
N ASP A 131 5.69 2.15 5.13
CA ASP A 131 6.35 1.30 6.10
C ASP A 131 7.86 1.57 6.10
N VAL A 132 8.44 1.58 7.30
CA VAL A 132 9.87 1.63 7.52
C VAL A 132 10.28 0.36 8.26
N GLY A 133 11.16 -0.43 7.65
CA GLY A 133 11.72 -1.61 8.26
C GLY A 133 13.02 -1.96 7.57
N TYR A 134 14.14 -1.89 8.30
CA TYR A 134 15.44 -2.33 7.81
C TYR A 134 16.38 -2.63 8.98
N ASN A 135 17.32 -3.52 8.71
CA ASN A 135 18.44 -3.82 9.59
C ASN A 135 19.67 -4.07 8.72
N ILE A 136 20.52 -3.05 8.59
CA ILE A 136 21.71 -3.07 7.76
C ILE A 136 22.92 -3.05 8.66
N SER A 137 23.78 -4.05 8.52
CA SER A 137 25.02 -4.14 9.31
C SER A 137 26.21 -4.39 8.37
N TYR A 138 27.27 -3.63 8.56
CA TYR A 138 28.53 -3.84 7.88
C TYR A 138 29.71 -3.68 8.86
N ARG A 139 30.80 -4.33 8.52
CA ARG A 139 32.06 -4.23 9.28
C ARG A 139 33.07 -3.51 8.42
N ASP A 140 33.75 -2.56 9.01
CA ASP A 140 34.86 -1.86 8.43
C ASP A 140 36.14 -2.15 9.24
N ILE A 141 37.28 -2.24 8.55
CA ILE A 141 38.58 -2.44 9.16
C ILE A 141 39.33 -1.12 8.94
N ASP A 142 39.49 -0.35 10.02
CA ASP A 142 40.24 0.90 9.98
C ASP A 142 41.73 0.64 9.72
N VAL A 143 42.44 1.66 9.22
CA VAL A 143 43.90 1.66 8.90
C VAL A 143 44.75 1.20 10.09
N TYR A 144 44.23 1.25 11.30
CA TYR A 144 44.89 0.80 12.54
C TYR A 144 44.44 -0.59 13.01
N THR A 145 43.94 -1.45 12.12
CA THR A 145 43.47 -2.83 12.43
C THR A 145 42.30 -2.93 13.40
N GLN A 146 41.61 -1.84 13.68
CA GLN A 146 40.44 -1.84 14.54
C GLN A 146 39.18 -2.21 13.74
N GLN A 147 38.50 -3.28 14.14
CA GLN A 147 37.23 -3.66 13.58
C GLN A 147 36.12 -2.73 14.12
N ARG A 148 35.45 -2.02 13.22
CA ARG A 148 34.26 -1.24 13.56
C ARG A 148 33.03 -1.92 12.99
N GLN A 149 32.01 -2.11 13.79
CA GLN A 149 30.72 -2.60 13.35
C GLN A 149 29.71 -1.45 13.31
N PHE A 150 29.18 -1.20 12.14
CA PHE A 150 28.09 -0.27 11.92
C PHE A 150 26.80 -1.05 11.80
N THR A 151 25.78 -0.65 12.55
CA THR A 151 24.44 -1.23 12.44
C THR A 151 23.44 -0.09 12.33
N SER A 152 22.67 -0.08 11.24
CA SER A 152 21.59 0.87 11.03
C SER A 152 20.25 0.13 10.99
N THR A 153 19.35 0.53 11.87
CA THR A 153 18.01 -0.06 12.00
C THR A 153 16.93 1.01 11.89
N GLY A 154 15.84 0.66 11.26
CA GLY A 154 14.65 1.50 11.20
C GLY A 154 13.39 0.70 11.40
N ASN A 155 12.42 1.30 12.07
CA ASN A 155 11.10 0.71 12.25
C ASN A 155 10.01 1.80 12.28
N GLY A 156 8.77 1.37 12.09
CA GLY A 156 7.60 2.22 12.13
C GLY A 156 6.94 2.36 10.76
N GLY A 157 6.08 3.37 10.65
CA GLY A 157 5.34 3.64 9.42
C GLY A 157 4.25 4.68 9.64
N THR A 158 3.50 4.95 8.60
CA THR A 158 2.39 5.88 8.64
C THR A 158 1.10 5.23 8.15
N TYR A 159 0.00 5.58 8.80
CA TYR A 159 -1.36 5.14 8.48
C TYR A 159 -2.22 6.33 8.11
N GLN A 160 -3.26 6.09 7.35
CA GLN A 160 -4.23 7.10 6.94
C GLN A 160 -5.62 6.69 7.37
N LEU A 161 -6.24 7.52 8.22
CA LEU A 161 -7.68 7.51 8.43
C LEU A 161 -8.32 8.40 7.36
N PHE A 162 -9.35 7.90 6.69
CA PHE A 162 -10.04 8.68 5.67
C PHE A 162 -11.55 8.65 5.82
N ALA A 163 -12.19 9.74 5.40
CA ALA A 163 -13.63 9.86 5.25
C ALA A 163 -13.93 10.46 3.88
N ALA A 164 -14.84 9.85 3.14
CA ALA A 164 -15.17 10.28 1.79
C ALA A 164 -16.68 10.34 1.57
N ALA A 165 -17.09 11.28 0.72
CA ALA A 165 -18.46 11.42 0.23
C ALA A 165 -18.46 11.61 -1.28
N ALA A 166 -19.45 11.06 -1.96
CA ALA A 166 -19.61 11.19 -3.40
C ALA A 166 -21.08 11.28 -3.81
N ALA A 167 -21.28 11.89 -4.99
CA ALA A 167 -22.58 12.01 -5.62
C ALA A 167 -22.48 11.72 -7.11
N THR A 168 -23.55 11.12 -7.67
CA THR A 168 -23.70 10.91 -9.11
C THR A 168 -24.74 11.85 -9.69
N PHE A 169 -24.38 12.54 -10.74
CA PHE A 169 -25.21 13.46 -11.51
C PHE A 169 -25.56 12.85 -12.88
N TRP A 170 -26.78 13.05 -13.32
CA TRP A 170 -27.28 12.58 -14.64
C TRP A 170 -27.04 11.08 -14.88
N ASN A 171 -26.91 10.27 -13.83
CA ASN A 171 -26.62 8.84 -13.89
C ASN A 171 -25.32 8.47 -14.64
N ARG A 172 -24.43 9.42 -14.88
CA ARG A 172 -23.19 9.22 -15.67
C ARG A 172 -21.95 9.85 -15.05
N LEU A 173 -22.11 11.03 -14.45
CA LEU A 173 -21.01 11.78 -13.86
C LEU A 173 -21.02 11.60 -12.33
N SER A 174 -19.95 11.04 -11.80
CA SER A 174 -19.76 10.89 -10.36
C SER A 174 -18.61 11.77 -9.91
N ILE A 175 -18.83 12.49 -8.82
CA ILE A 175 -17.82 13.34 -8.18
C ILE A 175 -17.71 12.93 -6.74
N GLY A 176 -16.50 12.82 -6.23
CA GLY A 176 -16.21 12.45 -4.84
C GLY A 176 -15.12 13.31 -4.23
N ALA A 177 -15.21 13.51 -2.94
CA ALA A 177 -14.21 14.16 -2.12
C ALA A 177 -13.87 13.29 -0.93
N GLN A 178 -12.60 13.23 -0.58
CA GLN A 178 -12.08 12.45 0.53
C GLN A 178 -11.16 13.33 1.38
N PHE A 179 -11.41 13.32 2.67
CA PHE A 179 -10.54 13.91 3.68
C PHE A 179 -9.65 12.82 4.27
N ASN A 180 -8.36 13.11 4.41
CA ASN A 180 -7.36 12.18 4.90
C ASN A 180 -6.63 12.75 6.10
N TYR A 181 -6.52 11.98 7.16
CA TYR A 181 -5.63 12.23 8.28
C TYR A 181 -4.55 11.15 8.30
N THR A 182 -3.33 11.52 7.92
CA THR A 182 -2.17 10.61 7.95
C THR A 182 -1.42 10.85 9.26
N PHE A 183 -1.10 9.77 9.96
CA PHE A 183 -0.39 9.78 11.23
C PHE A 183 0.56 8.59 11.34
N GLY A 184 1.62 8.74 12.15
CA GLY A 184 2.53 7.63 12.41
C GLY A 184 3.84 8.07 13.05
N ASN A 185 4.59 7.06 13.48
CA ASN A 185 5.91 7.24 14.08
C ASN A 185 6.94 6.44 13.31
N ILE A 186 8.07 7.05 13.01
CA ILE A 186 9.22 6.45 12.35
C ILE A 186 10.43 6.62 13.26
N SER A 187 11.12 5.53 13.56
CA SER A 187 12.36 5.53 14.33
C SER A 187 13.50 4.98 13.51
N LYS A 188 14.57 5.74 13.38
CA LYS A 188 15.80 5.36 12.69
C LYS A 188 16.96 5.47 13.66
N LYS A 189 17.79 4.44 13.75
CA LYS A 189 18.89 4.34 14.71
C LYS A 189 20.13 3.78 14.02
N SER A 190 21.26 4.43 14.22
CA SER A 190 22.57 3.97 13.80
C SER A 190 23.45 3.77 15.03
N THR A 191 24.10 2.61 15.10
CA THR A 191 24.98 2.23 16.18
C THR A 191 26.35 1.90 15.62
N ILE A 192 27.38 2.48 16.24
CA ILE A 192 28.79 2.21 15.91
C ILE A 192 29.41 1.57 17.13
N VAL A 193 29.84 0.33 17.00
CA VAL A 193 30.56 -0.43 18.01
C VAL A 193 32.00 -0.58 17.54
N ASN A 194 32.94 -0.13 18.38
CA ASN A 194 34.38 -0.34 18.13
C ASN A 194 34.81 -1.68 18.72
N GLY A 195 35.69 -2.37 18.04
CA GLY A 195 36.25 -3.65 18.50
C GLY A 195 37.22 -3.53 19.70
N ASP A 196 37.68 -2.33 19.99
CA ASP A 196 38.49 -2.01 21.16
C ASP A 196 37.62 -1.41 22.25
N GLU A 197 37.64 -2.02 23.46
CA GLU A 197 36.89 -1.56 24.64
C GLU A 197 37.29 -0.15 25.12
N SER A 198 38.43 0.37 24.68
CA SER A 198 38.87 1.75 24.96
C SER A 198 37.99 2.79 24.27
N TYR A 199 37.27 2.44 23.23
CA TYR A 199 36.37 3.34 22.50
C TYR A 199 34.90 3.08 22.83
N ARG A 200 34.22 4.16 23.15
CA ARG A 200 32.80 4.10 23.53
C ARG A 200 31.89 3.81 22.33
N THR A 201 30.90 2.99 22.53
CA THR A 201 29.81 2.79 21.57
C THR A 201 29.08 4.13 21.33
N MET A 202 28.91 4.50 20.07
CA MET A 202 28.13 5.67 19.67
C MET A 202 26.79 5.22 19.09
N VAL A 203 25.73 5.81 19.61
CA VAL A 203 24.37 5.63 19.09
C VAL A 203 23.86 6.98 18.62
N SER A 204 23.37 7.06 17.39
CA SER A 204 22.70 8.23 16.82
C SER A 204 21.38 7.80 16.22
N GLY A 205 20.36 8.64 16.31
CA GLY A 205 19.10 8.31 15.70
C GLY A 205 18.13 9.48 15.62
N ASP A 206 17.09 9.25 14.84
CA ASP A 206 16.00 10.19 14.62
C ASP A 206 14.66 9.48 14.94
N SER A 207 13.86 10.12 15.76
CA SER A 207 12.47 9.75 16.00
C SER A 207 11.57 10.80 15.37
N LEU A 208 10.75 10.39 14.42
CA LEU A 208 9.88 11.25 13.63
C LEU A 208 8.43 10.91 13.95
N GLN A 209 7.70 11.89 14.45
CA GLN A 209 6.24 11.83 14.56
C GLN A 209 5.66 12.60 13.38
N VAL A 210 4.96 11.91 12.50
CA VAL A 210 4.41 12.46 11.25
C VAL A 210 2.90 12.57 11.39
N ASN A 211 2.36 13.77 11.18
CA ASN A 211 0.94 14.04 11.06
C ASN A 211 0.68 14.88 9.81
N ASN A 212 -0.39 14.58 9.06
CA ASN A 212 -0.73 15.32 7.86
C ASN A 212 -2.23 15.29 7.63
N LEU A 213 -2.79 16.44 7.24
CA LEU A 213 -4.18 16.58 6.81
C LEU A 213 -4.20 16.87 5.31
N SER A 214 -4.89 16.07 4.52
CA SER A 214 -4.96 16.25 3.07
C SER A 214 -6.35 15.95 2.51
N GLY A 215 -6.61 16.52 1.33
CA GLY A 215 -7.81 16.25 0.54
C GLY A 215 -7.46 15.45 -0.71
N LYS A 216 -8.35 14.53 -1.11
CA LYS A 216 -8.31 13.84 -2.40
C LYS A 216 -9.67 14.03 -3.08
N PHE A 217 -9.65 14.43 -4.32
CA PHE A 217 -10.83 14.60 -5.16
C PHE A 217 -10.84 13.54 -6.24
N GLY A 218 -12.03 13.10 -6.63
CA GLY A 218 -12.20 12.12 -7.68
C GLY A 218 -13.37 12.46 -8.57
N ILE A 219 -13.24 12.12 -9.84
CA ILE A 219 -14.29 12.24 -10.84
C ILE A 219 -14.30 10.98 -11.70
N GLN A 220 -15.49 10.53 -12.09
CA GLN A 220 -15.68 9.43 -13.05
C GLN A 220 -16.83 9.76 -13.98
N TYR A 221 -16.66 9.45 -15.26
CA TYR A 221 -17.70 9.58 -16.28
C TYR A 221 -17.91 8.25 -16.98
N GLU A 222 -19.17 7.76 -16.95
CA GLU A 222 -19.58 6.51 -17.58
C GLU A 222 -20.26 6.80 -18.94
N GLN A 223 -19.72 6.19 -19.98
CA GLN A 223 -20.31 6.22 -21.32
C GLN A 223 -20.78 4.82 -21.72
N PRO A 224 -22.09 4.53 -21.67
CA PRO A 224 -22.64 3.34 -22.31
C PRO A 224 -22.39 3.35 -23.81
N ILE A 225 -21.93 2.22 -24.36
CA ILE A 225 -21.65 2.08 -25.80
C ILE A 225 -22.73 1.26 -26.47
N SER A 226 -22.92 0.00 -26.02
CA SER A 226 -23.86 -0.93 -26.61
C SER A 226 -24.23 -2.01 -25.61
N GLY A 227 -25.53 -2.30 -25.48
CA GLY A 227 -26.02 -3.36 -24.56
C GLY A 227 -25.53 -3.15 -23.13
N GLN A 228 -24.72 -4.07 -22.64
CA GLN A 228 -24.15 -4.03 -21.28
C GLN A 228 -22.71 -3.48 -21.24
N SER A 229 -22.21 -2.92 -22.34
CA SER A 229 -20.83 -2.43 -22.45
C SER A 229 -20.75 -0.96 -22.08
N VAL A 230 -19.84 -0.62 -21.18
CA VAL A 230 -19.60 0.73 -20.66
C VAL A 230 -18.11 1.03 -20.66
N ILE A 231 -17.74 2.21 -21.16
CA ILE A 231 -16.41 2.80 -20.94
C ILE A 231 -16.54 3.80 -19.80
N THR A 232 -15.61 3.75 -18.85
CA THR A 232 -15.51 4.74 -17.80
C THR A 232 -14.14 5.42 -17.87
N VAL A 233 -14.14 6.74 -17.77
CA VAL A 233 -12.93 7.55 -17.60
C VAL A 233 -12.95 8.10 -16.18
N GLY A 234 -11.83 7.98 -15.48
CA GLY A 234 -11.67 8.45 -14.12
C GLY A 234 -10.45 9.33 -13.96
N ALA A 235 -10.54 10.31 -13.07
CA ALA A 235 -9.40 11.08 -12.62
C ALA A 235 -9.46 11.31 -11.12
N THR A 236 -8.27 11.43 -10.49
CA THR A 236 -8.11 11.72 -9.07
C THR A 236 -7.02 12.75 -8.87
N TYR A 237 -7.19 13.61 -7.87
CA TYR A 237 -6.15 14.56 -7.47
C TYR A 237 -6.07 14.63 -5.95
N LYS A 238 -4.88 14.36 -5.39
CA LYS A 238 -4.56 14.51 -3.97
C LYS A 238 -3.70 15.74 -3.77
N LEU A 239 -4.10 16.58 -2.82
CA LEU A 239 -3.42 17.85 -2.55
C LEU A 239 -2.08 17.64 -1.84
N SER A 240 -1.07 18.42 -2.24
CA SER A 240 0.16 18.59 -1.47
C SER A 240 -0.11 19.42 -0.24
N THR A 241 0.16 18.87 0.93
CA THR A 241 -0.11 19.53 2.22
C THR A 241 1.08 19.44 3.16
N PRO A 242 1.23 20.41 4.11
CA PRO A 242 2.34 20.39 5.05
C PRO A 242 2.33 19.17 5.95
N ILE A 243 3.50 18.63 6.24
CA ILE A 243 3.70 17.63 7.28
C ILE A 243 3.84 18.37 8.61
N ILE A 244 3.00 18.00 9.57
CA ILE A 244 2.97 18.54 10.93
C ILE A 244 3.50 17.47 11.86
N GLY A 245 4.27 17.83 12.88
CA GLY A 245 4.77 16.87 13.85
C GLY A 245 6.15 17.26 14.35
N HIS A 246 6.78 16.33 15.05
CA HIS A 246 8.05 16.56 15.71
C HIS A 246 9.11 15.60 15.20
N SER A 247 10.36 16.08 15.11
CA SER A 247 11.53 15.22 15.01
C SER A 247 12.40 15.39 16.24
N VAL A 248 12.92 14.29 16.73
CA VAL A 248 13.89 14.30 17.83
C VAL A 248 15.15 13.61 17.34
N HIS A 249 16.18 14.39 17.08
CA HIS A 249 17.52 13.86 16.85
C HIS A 249 18.18 13.59 18.19
N TYR A 250 18.68 12.37 18.39
CA TYR A 250 19.41 12.01 19.59
C TYR A 250 20.78 11.42 19.26
N ARG A 251 21.73 11.71 20.14
CA ARG A 251 23.09 11.17 20.11
C ARG A 251 23.50 10.73 21.49
N GLU A 252 24.03 9.53 21.61
CA GLU A 252 24.50 8.94 22.86
C GLU A 252 25.94 8.44 22.66
N LEU A 253 26.82 8.83 23.55
CA LEU A 253 28.22 8.39 23.57
C LEU A 253 28.49 7.66 24.87
N GLY A 254 28.47 6.33 24.83
CA GLY A 254 28.51 5.51 26.05
C GLY A 254 27.29 5.78 26.94
N SER A 255 27.43 5.55 28.26
CA SER A 255 26.31 5.68 29.20
C SER A 255 26.13 7.10 29.76
N TYR A 256 27.03 8.04 29.47
CA TYR A 256 27.15 9.30 30.21
C TYR A 256 26.78 10.55 29.39
N ASP A 257 26.86 10.52 28.07
CA ASP A 257 26.55 11.69 27.24
C ASP A 257 25.36 11.39 26.31
N ARG A 258 24.20 11.89 26.71
CA ARG A 258 22.97 11.79 25.96
C ARG A 258 22.46 13.17 25.60
N LYS A 259 22.56 13.51 24.31
CA LYS A 259 22.03 14.75 23.76
C LYS A 259 20.79 14.50 22.94
N ARG A 260 19.71 15.25 23.22
CA ARG A 260 18.45 15.23 22.44
C ARG A 260 18.20 16.64 21.90
N THR A 261 17.88 16.71 20.62
CA THR A 261 17.57 17.97 19.93
C THR A 261 16.20 17.84 19.28
N PRO A 262 15.13 18.35 19.92
CA PRO A 262 13.81 18.38 19.32
C PRO A 262 13.71 19.44 18.23
N SER A 263 12.91 19.20 17.22
CA SER A 263 12.65 20.15 16.13
C SER A 263 11.21 19.94 15.62
N GLU A 264 10.53 21.03 15.32
CA GLU A 264 9.21 21.01 14.69
C GLU A 264 9.35 20.77 13.18
N LEU A 265 8.63 19.77 12.64
CA LEU A 265 8.65 19.47 11.21
C LEU A 265 8.00 20.58 10.37
N LYS A 266 7.02 21.28 10.94
CA LYS A 266 6.34 22.42 10.30
C LYS A 266 7.32 23.54 9.94
N ASP A 267 8.26 23.85 10.83
CA ASP A 267 9.24 24.94 10.65
C ASP A 267 10.26 24.62 9.53
N LYS A 268 10.41 23.34 9.19
CA LYS A 268 11.26 22.88 8.09
C LYS A 268 10.57 22.97 6.73
N GLY A 269 9.28 23.29 6.70
CA GLY A 269 8.50 23.42 5.47
C GLY A 269 8.30 22.11 4.71
N LEU A 270 8.34 20.97 5.42
CA LEU A 270 8.10 19.65 4.84
C LEU A 270 6.67 19.53 4.30
N ARG A 271 6.54 18.88 3.14
CA ARG A 271 5.25 18.64 2.50
C ARG A 271 5.12 17.20 2.01
N MET A 272 3.90 16.69 2.07
CA MET A 272 3.52 15.50 1.29
C MET A 272 3.45 15.86 -0.19
N GLY A 273 3.84 14.94 -1.06
CA GLY A 273 3.68 15.10 -2.50
C GLY A 273 2.20 15.20 -2.91
N ASP A 274 1.93 15.93 -3.98
CA ASP A 274 0.65 15.83 -4.68
C ASP A 274 0.61 14.60 -5.57
N GLU A 275 -0.59 14.13 -5.88
CA GLU A 275 -0.78 12.95 -6.72
C GLU A 275 -1.91 13.20 -7.71
N LEU A 276 -1.62 13.00 -8.99
CA LEU A 276 -2.58 13.01 -10.08
C LEU A 276 -2.71 11.60 -10.64
N GLY A 277 -3.92 11.06 -10.66
CA GLY A 277 -4.23 9.78 -11.27
C GLY A 277 -5.23 9.93 -12.41
N ILE A 278 -5.04 9.17 -13.48
CA ILE A 278 -5.97 9.09 -14.63
C ILE A 278 -6.13 7.61 -14.95
N GLY A 279 -7.37 7.20 -15.20
CA GLY A 279 -7.70 5.83 -15.56
C GLY A 279 -8.76 5.75 -16.66
N ILE A 280 -8.72 4.66 -17.40
CA ILE A 280 -9.74 4.27 -18.36
C ILE A 280 -10.09 2.80 -18.17
N SER A 281 -11.38 2.49 -18.07
CA SER A 281 -11.86 1.12 -17.95
C SER A 281 -12.92 0.79 -19.00
N PHE A 282 -12.92 -0.45 -19.43
CA PHE A 282 -13.98 -1.06 -20.23
C PHE A 282 -14.62 -2.17 -19.42
N ARG A 283 -15.94 -2.11 -19.25
CA ARG A 283 -16.74 -3.10 -18.53
C ARG A 283 -17.82 -3.65 -19.44
N ARG A 284 -18.00 -4.97 -19.40
CA ARG A 284 -19.12 -5.65 -20.05
C ARG A 284 -19.93 -6.43 -19.04
N GLY A 285 -21.10 -5.90 -18.71
CA GLY A 285 -21.92 -6.43 -17.62
C GLY A 285 -21.15 -6.44 -16.30
N ASP A 286 -21.35 -7.49 -15.51
CA ASP A 286 -20.63 -7.75 -14.28
C ASP A 286 -19.54 -8.84 -14.43
N ASP A 287 -19.36 -9.33 -15.65
CA ASP A 287 -18.54 -10.52 -15.90
C ASP A 287 -17.14 -10.19 -16.40
N PHE A 288 -16.95 -9.00 -16.97
CA PHE A 288 -15.67 -8.62 -17.56
C PHE A 288 -15.36 -7.16 -17.32
N LEU A 289 -14.13 -6.87 -16.85
CA LEU A 289 -13.55 -5.55 -16.68
C LEU A 289 -12.09 -5.58 -17.13
N VAL A 290 -11.64 -4.54 -17.86
CA VAL A 290 -10.22 -4.23 -18.09
C VAL A 290 -10.03 -2.75 -17.81
N GLU A 291 -8.91 -2.40 -17.19
CA GLU A 291 -8.58 -1.04 -16.80
C GLU A 291 -7.09 -0.77 -16.96
N PHE A 292 -6.79 0.45 -17.37
CA PHE A 292 -5.45 1.01 -17.39
C PHE A 292 -5.43 2.30 -16.57
N ASP A 293 -4.47 2.40 -15.65
CA ASP A 293 -4.25 3.56 -14.79
C ASP A 293 -2.84 4.12 -14.96
N TYR A 294 -2.74 5.43 -14.98
CA TYR A 294 -1.50 6.18 -14.83
C TYR A 294 -1.59 7.09 -13.60
N THR A 295 -0.57 7.04 -12.76
CA THR A 295 -0.47 7.91 -11.59
C THR A 295 0.87 8.62 -11.59
N ARG A 296 0.86 9.94 -11.32
CA ARG A 296 2.04 10.77 -11.13
C ARG A 296 1.99 11.39 -9.73
N SER A 297 3.06 11.22 -8.97
CA SER A 297 3.19 11.77 -7.62
C SER A 297 4.44 12.66 -7.56
N ASP A 298 4.26 13.95 -7.26
CA ASP A 298 5.35 14.94 -7.27
C ASP A 298 5.80 15.24 -5.83
N TRP A 299 7.00 14.78 -5.50
CA TRP A 299 7.64 15.00 -4.21
C TRP A 299 8.84 15.95 -4.29
N SER A 300 9.16 16.50 -5.46
CA SER A 300 10.32 17.36 -5.67
C SER A 300 10.35 18.58 -4.74
N LYS A 301 9.18 19.03 -4.28
CA LYS A 301 9.01 20.16 -3.36
C LYS A 301 8.84 19.75 -1.90
N SER A 302 9.04 18.46 -1.58
CA SER A 302 8.78 17.92 -0.22
C SER A 302 9.79 18.38 0.83
N ARG A 303 11.01 18.76 0.43
CA ARG A 303 12.15 19.16 1.30
C ARG A 303 12.59 18.06 2.26
N MET A 304 12.32 16.80 1.96
CA MET A 304 12.73 15.68 2.83
C MET A 304 14.25 15.48 2.84
N ASP A 305 14.95 15.90 1.81
CA ASP A 305 16.41 15.92 1.71
C ASP A 305 17.09 16.84 2.72
N GLN A 306 16.35 17.83 3.26
CA GLN A 306 16.87 18.87 4.16
C GLN A 306 16.69 18.53 5.64
N VAL A 307 16.04 17.40 5.96
CA VAL A 307 15.73 17.03 7.35
C VAL A 307 16.36 15.70 7.70
N SER A 308 17.18 15.72 8.76
CA SER A 308 17.74 14.51 9.34
C SER A 308 16.63 13.48 9.65
N GLY A 309 16.92 12.23 9.43
CA GLY A 309 15.95 11.15 9.58
C GLY A 309 15.11 10.85 8.33
N PHE A 310 15.03 11.74 7.35
CA PHE A 310 14.43 11.46 6.06
C PHE A 310 15.44 11.13 4.95
N SER A 311 16.68 11.64 5.05
CA SER A 311 17.62 11.67 3.94
C SER A 311 18.92 10.89 4.14
N ASN A 312 19.40 10.65 5.36
CA ASN A 312 20.81 10.31 5.53
C ASN A 312 21.05 8.82 5.82
N VAL A 313 21.79 8.18 4.91
CA VAL A 313 22.49 6.90 5.16
C VAL A 313 23.86 6.97 4.51
N GLY A 314 24.90 7.22 5.31
CA GLY A 314 26.30 7.30 4.81
C GLY A 314 26.48 8.37 3.74
N ASP A 315 27.22 8.02 2.69
CA ASP A 315 27.55 8.91 1.56
C ASP A 315 26.51 8.88 0.43
N VAL A 316 25.39 8.15 0.62
CA VAL A 316 24.35 8.00 -0.41
C VAL A 316 23.54 9.28 -0.54
N VAL A 317 23.45 9.80 -1.76
CA VAL A 317 22.69 11.03 -2.05
C VAL A 317 21.22 10.68 -2.32
N PHE A 318 20.36 11.08 -1.40
CA PHE A 318 18.91 11.01 -1.53
C PHE A 318 18.34 12.34 -2.04
N ALA A 319 17.47 12.29 -3.04
CA ALA A 319 16.72 13.46 -3.49
C ALA A 319 15.25 13.11 -3.77
N PRO A 320 14.28 13.87 -3.20
CA PRO A 320 12.88 13.74 -3.57
C PRO A 320 12.67 14.05 -5.05
N SER A 321 11.81 13.29 -5.70
CA SER A 321 11.60 13.39 -7.15
C SER A 321 10.14 13.12 -7.52
N VAL A 322 9.88 13.02 -8.81
CA VAL A 322 8.56 12.65 -9.35
C VAL A 322 8.49 11.13 -9.48
N GLY A 323 7.56 10.52 -8.77
CA GLY A 323 7.20 9.12 -8.94
C GLY A 323 6.15 8.96 -10.04
N GLN A 324 6.21 7.85 -10.78
CA GLN A 324 5.24 7.50 -11.80
C GLN A 324 4.84 6.04 -11.67
N SER A 325 3.58 5.75 -11.99
CA SER A 325 3.06 4.39 -11.95
C SER A 325 2.19 4.13 -13.17
N PHE A 326 2.41 2.99 -13.83
CA PHE A 326 1.61 2.48 -14.94
C PHE A 326 1.07 1.11 -14.54
N ARG A 327 -0.24 0.96 -14.61
CA ARG A 327 -0.93 -0.25 -14.17
C ARG A 327 -1.93 -0.70 -15.21
N LEU A 328 -1.98 -1.99 -15.48
CA LEU A 328 -2.96 -2.63 -16.35
C LEU A 328 -3.51 -3.85 -15.62
N GLY A 329 -4.83 -3.95 -15.54
CA GLY A 329 -5.46 -5.07 -14.87
C GLY A 329 -6.85 -5.36 -15.38
N GLY A 330 -7.37 -6.51 -14.98
CA GLY A 330 -8.72 -6.90 -15.34
C GLY A 330 -9.27 -8.02 -14.49
N GLU A 331 -10.57 -8.18 -14.59
CA GLU A 331 -11.30 -9.29 -13.96
C GLU A 331 -12.23 -9.98 -14.94
N PHE A 332 -12.45 -11.27 -14.70
CA PHE A 332 -13.35 -12.10 -15.47
C PHE A 332 -14.07 -13.12 -14.59
N THR A 333 -15.40 -13.22 -14.75
CA THR A 333 -16.25 -14.21 -14.08
C THR A 333 -16.93 -15.07 -15.14
N PRO A 334 -16.60 -16.36 -15.27
CA PRO A 334 -17.11 -17.20 -16.35
C PRO A 334 -18.63 -17.34 -16.38
N ASN A 335 -19.26 -17.57 -15.25
CA ASN A 335 -20.73 -17.62 -15.12
C ASN A 335 -21.14 -17.42 -13.66
N ARG A 336 -21.44 -16.22 -13.30
CA ARG A 336 -21.81 -15.81 -11.94
C ARG A 336 -23.13 -16.46 -11.46
N ASN A 337 -24.05 -16.69 -12.36
CA ASN A 337 -25.40 -17.20 -12.07
C ASN A 337 -25.51 -18.72 -12.21
N ASP A 338 -24.40 -19.45 -12.24
CA ASP A 338 -24.46 -20.93 -12.30
C ASP A 338 -24.93 -21.48 -10.95
N VAL A 339 -26.21 -21.91 -10.90
CA VAL A 339 -26.85 -22.47 -9.68
C VAL A 339 -26.58 -23.93 -9.48
N ARG A 340 -25.92 -24.62 -10.43
CA ARG A 340 -25.64 -26.06 -10.37
C ARG A 340 -24.63 -26.38 -9.29
N SER A 341 -24.75 -27.53 -8.67
CA SER A 341 -23.79 -28.01 -7.66
C SER A 341 -22.63 -28.76 -8.32
N GLY A 342 -21.47 -28.73 -7.68
CA GLY A 342 -20.26 -29.41 -8.13
C GLY A 342 -19.05 -28.45 -8.21
N ILE A 343 -17.85 -29.03 -8.18
CA ILE A 343 -16.60 -28.27 -8.12
C ILE A 343 -16.39 -27.39 -9.36
N LEU A 344 -16.72 -27.89 -10.53
CA LEU A 344 -16.60 -27.15 -11.78
C LEU A 344 -17.55 -25.94 -11.81
N HIS A 345 -18.78 -26.10 -11.31
CA HIS A 345 -19.77 -25.02 -11.20
C HIS A 345 -19.40 -23.98 -10.15
N PHE A 346 -18.71 -24.40 -9.09
CA PHE A 346 -18.13 -23.50 -8.11
C PHE A 346 -17.09 -22.58 -8.77
N PHE A 347 -16.12 -23.13 -9.52
CA PHE A 347 -15.10 -22.32 -10.21
C PHE A 347 -15.69 -21.39 -11.27
N ARG A 348 -16.79 -21.73 -11.91
CA ARG A 348 -17.48 -20.85 -12.86
C ARG A 348 -18.06 -19.59 -12.21
N ARG A 349 -18.36 -19.63 -10.92
CA ARG A 349 -18.85 -18.48 -10.13
C ARG A 349 -17.73 -17.65 -9.53
N CYS A 350 -16.50 -18.17 -9.49
CA CYS A 350 -15.34 -17.42 -9.03
C CYS A 350 -15.01 -16.28 -10.00
N THR A 351 -14.61 -15.16 -9.46
CA THR A 351 -14.06 -14.04 -10.24
C THR A 351 -12.55 -14.16 -10.26
N PHE A 352 -11.96 -14.26 -11.44
CA PHE A 352 -10.52 -14.31 -11.65
C PHE A 352 -10.01 -12.94 -12.02
N ARG A 353 -8.82 -12.57 -11.52
CA ARG A 353 -8.19 -11.28 -11.76
C ARG A 353 -6.74 -11.46 -12.14
N GLY A 354 -6.23 -10.52 -12.90
CA GLY A 354 -4.82 -10.45 -13.21
C GLY A 354 -4.42 -9.02 -13.55
N GLY A 355 -3.16 -8.69 -13.31
CA GLY A 355 -2.65 -7.38 -13.63
C GLY A 355 -1.13 -7.33 -13.62
N VAL A 356 -0.61 -6.26 -14.20
CA VAL A 356 0.81 -5.93 -14.23
C VAL A 356 0.99 -4.48 -13.87
N TYR A 357 2.14 -4.15 -13.30
CA TYR A 357 2.47 -2.78 -12.96
C TYR A 357 3.96 -2.48 -13.13
N TYR A 358 4.23 -1.21 -13.37
CA TYR A 358 5.54 -0.60 -13.34
C TYR A 358 5.48 0.66 -12.50
N ASP A 359 6.27 0.70 -11.43
CA ASP A 359 6.35 1.82 -10.52
C ASP A 359 7.75 2.41 -10.48
N GLN A 360 7.85 3.72 -10.61
CA GLN A 360 9.04 4.52 -10.42
C GLN A 360 8.95 5.22 -9.06
N SER A 361 10.00 5.12 -8.24
CA SER A 361 10.01 5.71 -6.90
C SER A 361 9.83 7.22 -6.91
N TYR A 362 9.29 7.75 -5.82
CA TYR A 362 9.13 9.19 -5.57
C TYR A 362 10.43 9.89 -5.15
N TYR A 363 11.55 9.17 -5.19
CA TYR A 363 12.89 9.67 -4.86
C TYR A 363 13.93 9.03 -5.76
N THR A 364 15.11 9.65 -5.82
CA THR A 364 16.31 9.11 -6.44
C THR A 364 17.37 8.80 -5.38
N VAL A 365 18.15 7.78 -5.65
CA VAL A 365 19.33 7.35 -4.90
C VAL A 365 20.51 7.46 -5.84
N ASP A 366 21.48 8.30 -5.50
CA ASP A 366 22.64 8.62 -6.37
C ASP A 366 22.22 9.02 -7.80
N GLY A 367 21.14 9.81 -7.89
CA GLY A 367 20.58 10.30 -9.15
C GLY A 367 19.75 9.31 -9.94
N ALA A 368 19.63 8.05 -9.50
CA ALA A 368 18.83 7.02 -10.17
C ALA A 368 17.52 6.70 -9.40
N HIS A 369 16.40 6.58 -10.12
CA HIS A 369 15.15 6.10 -9.53
C HIS A 369 15.22 4.61 -9.17
N VAL A 370 14.56 4.22 -8.10
CA VAL A 370 14.35 2.83 -7.73
C VAL A 370 13.08 2.33 -8.39
N ASN A 371 13.23 1.64 -9.51
CA ASN A 371 12.10 1.14 -10.28
C ASN A 371 11.68 -0.25 -9.81
N SER A 372 10.38 -0.52 -9.88
CA SER A 372 9.81 -1.84 -9.61
C SER A 372 8.85 -2.28 -10.70
N VAL A 373 8.81 -3.57 -10.95
CA VAL A 373 7.91 -4.22 -11.89
C VAL A 373 7.31 -5.46 -11.24
N GLY A 374 6.05 -5.71 -11.49
CA GLY A 374 5.40 -6.89 -10.95
C GLY A 374 4.14 -7.30 -11.71
N ALA A 375 3.68 -8.49 -11.36
CA ALA A 375 2.45 -9.07 -11.84
C ALA A 375 1.63 -9.61 -10.68
N THR A 376 0.32 -9.55 -10.80
CA THR A 376 -0.62 -10.02 -9.79
C THR A 376 -1.61 -11.00 -10.37
N LEU A 377 -2.02 -11.94 -9.56
CA LEU A 377 -3.11 -12.87 -9.82
C LEU A 377 -4.06 -12.83 -8.63
N GLY A 378 -5.34 -12.82 -8.88
CA GLY A 378 -6.34 -12.78 -7.81
C GLY A 378 -7.57 -13.61 -8.14
N THR A 379 -8.27 -14.01 -7.09
CA THR A 379 -9.58 -14.64 -7.23
C THR A 379 -10.49 -14.24 -6.08
N THR A 380 -11.77 -14.11 -6.36
CA THR A 380 -12.79 -14.04 -5.30
C THR A 380 -13.62 -15.31 -5.33
N LEU A 381 -13.64 -15.98 -4.18
CA LEU A 381 -14.39 -17.21 -3.93
C LEU A 381 -15.74 -16.85 -3.34
N PRO A 382 -16.86 -17.24 -3.96
CA PRO A 382 -18.21 -17.02 -3.42
C PRO A 382 -18.47 -18.01 -2.28
N VAL A 383 -17.93 -17.74 -1.08
CA VAL A 383 -17.97 -18.66 0.07
C VAL A 383 -19.24 -18.48 0.91
N PHE A 384 -19.77 -17.27 0.96
CA PHE A 384 -20.93 -16.91 1.78
C PHE A 384 -22.18 -16.67 0.91
N ARG A 385 -23.35 -16.72 1.54
CA ARG A 385 -24.60 -16.34 0.87
C ARG A 385 -24.54 -14.87 0.45
N TRP A 386 -25.17 -14.55 -0.69
CA TRP A 386 -25.29 -13.18 -1.23
C TRP A 386 -23.93 -12.57 -1.50
N TYR A 387 -23.44 -12.14 -2.37
CA TYR A 387 -22.29 -11.34 -2.82
C TYR A 387 -21.07 -11.24 -1.88
N ASN A 388 -21.09 -11.90 -0.72
CA ASN A 388 -19.96 -11.96 0.19
C ASN A 388 -18.90 -12.91 -0.34
N GLY A 389 -17.65 -12.47 -0.37
CA GLY A 389 -16.55 -13.22 -0.95
C GLY A 389 -15.28 -13.17 -0.12
N LEU A 390 -14.51 -14.24 -0.24
CA LEU A 390 -13.12 -14.28 0.18
C LEU A 390 -12.26 -13.97 -1.04
N SER A 391 -11.60 -12.83 -1.05
CA SER A 391 -10.63 -12.47 -2.08
C SER A 391 -9.25 -12.96 -1.70
N VAL A 392 -8.55 -13.63 -2.60
CA VAL A 392 -7.16 -14.07 -2.42
C VAL A 392 -6.37 -13.53 -3.59
N GLY A 393 -5.23 -12.90 -3.28
CA GLY A 393 -4.31 -12.35 -4.27
C GLY A 393 -2.90 -12.86 -4.07
N LEU A 394 -2.17 -13.00 -5.16
CA LEU A 394 -0.75 -13.30 -5.22
C LEU A 394 -0.06 -12.20 -6.03
N GLU A 395 1.11 -11.80 -5.58
CA GLU A 395 1.92 -10.76 -6.22
C GLU A 395 3.34 -11.29 -6.42
N PHE A 396 3.91 -11.08 -7.60
CA PHE A 396 5.29 -11.38 -7.93
C PHE A 396 5.94 -10.13 -8.48
N GLY A 397 7.06 -9.72 -7.91
CA GLY A 397 7.70 -8.50 -8.38
C GLY A 397 9.20 -8.45 -8.12
N SER A 398 9.82 -7.44 -8.73
CA SER A 398 11.23 -7.12 -8.55
C SER A 398 11.40 -5.61 -8.47
N ARG A 399 12.28 -5.16 -7.56
CA ARG A 399 12.65 -3.75 -7.35
C ARG A 399 14.16 -3.61 -7.37
N GLY A 400 14.66 -2.38 -7.64
CA GLY A 400 16.08 -2.14 -7.79
C GLY A 400 16.60 -2.75 -9.09
N LEU A 401 16.07 -2.31 -10.22
CA LEU A 401 16.37 -2.90 -11.54
C LEU A 401 17.73 -2.44 -12.09
N SER A 402 18.33 -1.37 -11.54
CA SER A 402 19.68 -0.90 -11.93
C SER A 402 20.77 -1.81 -11.35
N SER A 403 21.88 -1.95 -12.05
CA SER A 403 23.02 -2.76 -11.63
C SER A 403 23.73 -2.23 -10.38
N SER A 404 23.60 -0.94 -10.09
CA SER A 404 24.17 -0.29 -8.90
C SER A 404 23.28 -0.37 -7.67
N GLN A 405 22.11 -0.98 -7.77
CA GLN A 405 21.10 -1.03 -6.69
C GLN A 405 20.98 -2.44 -6.12
N VAL A 406 20.61 -2.52 -4.83
CA VAL A 406 20.25 -3.79 -4.19
C VAL A 406 18.99 -4.33 -4.88
N ARG A 407 19.09 -5.52 -5.46
CA ARG A 407 17.95 -6.15 -6.11
C ARG A 407 17.06 -6.83 -5.08
N GLU A 408 15.81 -6.39 -4.98
CA GLU A 408 14.77 -7.04 -4.22
C GLU A 408 13.86 -7.84 -5.16
N ARG A 409 13.66 -9.14 -4.88
CA ARG A 409 12.62 -9.96 -5.49
C ARG A 409 11.63 -10.33 -4.42
N TYR A 410 10.34 -10.15 -4.68
CA TYR A 410 9.32 -10.41 -3.68
C TYR A 410 8.16 -11.23 -4.21
N PHE A 411 7.63 -12.01 -3.29
CA PHE A 411 6.37 -12.73 -3.41
C PHE A 411 5.42 -12.21 -2.34
N GLY A 412 4.31 -11.64 -2.77
CA GLY A 412 3.25 -11.14 -1.90
C GLY A 412 2.03 -12.03 -1.94
N PHE A 413 1.30 -12.08 -0.83
CA PHE A 413 -0.04 -12.65 -0.78
C PHE A 413 -0.97 -11.68 -0.07
N SER A 414 -2.23 -11.66 -0.47
CA SER A 414 -3.28 -10.87 0.15
C SER A 414 -4.55 -11.69 0.33
N VAL A 415 -5.24 -11.45 1.43
CA VAL A 415 -6.54 -12.06 1.73
C VAL A 415 -7.49 -10.95 2.13
N GLY A 416 -8.63 -10.84 1.45
CA GLY A 416 -9.64 -9.83 1.74
C GLY A 416 -11.00 -10.45 2.05
N PHE A 417 -11.61 -9.93 3.08
CA PHE A 417 -12.97 -10.28 3.49
C PHE A 417 -13.89 -9.14 3.04
N ASN A 418 -14.70 -9.43 2.05
CA ASN A 418 -15.67 -8.48 1.52
C ASN A 418 -17.08 -8.85 2.00
N ILE A 419 -17.75 -7.92 2.67
CA ILE A 419 -19.11 -8.05 3.19
C ILE A 419 -19.99 -7.07 2.42
N PHE A 420 -21.06 -7.61 1.85
CA PHE A 420 -22.12 -6.86 1.20
C PHE A 420 -23.45 -7.29 1.78
N ASP A 421 -24.28 -6.34 2.23
CA ASP A 421 -25.59 -6.62 2.78
C ASP A 421 -26.57 -5.47 2.46
N ILE A 422 -27.86 -5.78 2.48
CA ILE A 422 -28.94 -4.81 2.22
C ILE A 422 -29.62 -4.48 3.56
N TRP A 423 -29.19 -3.38 4.20
CA TRP A 423 -29.60 -3.06 5.57
C TRP A 423 -30.81 -2.13 5.69
N PHE A 424 -31.10 -1.35 4.67
CA PHE A 424 -32.09 -0.26 4.74
C PHE A 424 -33.45 -0.62 4.13
N GLN A 425 -33.80 -1.91 4.06
CA GLN A 425 -35.12 -2.34 3.64
C GLN A 425 -36.11 -2.14 4.79
N LYS A 426 -37.24 -1.42 4.53
CA LYS A 426 -38.38 -1.44 5.43
C LYS A 426 -38.99 -2.83 5.39
N HIS A 427 -38.98 -3.55 6.52
CA HIS A 427 -39.80 -4.74 6.67
C HIS A 427 -41.25 -4.28 6.61
N ALA A 428 -41.97 -4.65 5.54
CA ALA A 428 -43.43 -4.56 5.54
C ALA A 428 -43.91 -5.66 6.49
N TYR A 429 -44.38 -5.25 7.66
CA TYR A 429 -45.18 -6.14 8.49
C TYR A 429 -46.49 -6.42 7.73
N GLN A 430 -46.67 -7.68 7.35
CA GLN A 430 -47.95 -8.22 6.90
C GLN A 430 -48.85 -8.46 8.12
#